data_109791b1bc63bbd613b1755df9bb8ad0
#
_entry.id   109791b1bc63bbd613b1755df9bb8ad0
#
_cell.length_a   1.000
_cell.length_b   1.000
_cell.length_c   1.000
_cell.angle_alpha   90.00
_cell.angle_beta   90.00
_cell.angle_gamma   90.00
#
_symmetry.space_group_name_H-M   'P 1'
#
loop_
_entity.id
_entity.type
_entity.pdbx_description
1 polymer ?
#
loop_
_entity_poly.entity_id
_entity_poly.type
_entity_poly.pdbx_seq_one_letter_code
_entity_poly.pdbx_strand_id
1 'polypeptide(L)'
;MVLDREEYIEQAYFYRTLRERLQHGTSTQDLLVAIRQELLSTTKLPIALDFMIGELRLTGGFGTAMARLGHYFTPFQTYVIQEAEKPEGQFDFRIALEVLEKEAEYRAKGASLQGIFLYQFESLCRNRLGYDRGLEAMAADPAYSDEWREWILTVRRQVGIIDIGDLIYVRSEHFGNVRGGADKPVLFGEKEGKIALANRHKDPLYL
;
A
#
# COMPACT_ATOMS: atom_id res chain seq x y z
N MET A 1 -13.71 -1.76 2.11
CA MET A 1 -14.09 -1.27 3.46
C MET A 1 -12.82 -0.78 4.14
N VAL A 2 -12.82 0.44 4.69
CA VAL A 2 -11.70 0.92 5.50
C VAL A 2 -11.80 0.26 6.87
N LEU A 3 -10.68 -0.24 7.38
CA LEU A 3 -10.62 -0.89 8.69
C LEU A 3 -10.54 0.14 9.83
N ASP A 4 -10.90 -0.26 11.03
CA ASP A 4 -10.74 0.53 12.23
C ASP A 4 -9.25 0.62 12.63
N ARG A 5 -8.91 1.62 13.43
CA ARG A 5 -7.53 1.89 13.87
C ARG A 5 -6.88 0.68 14.53
N GLU A 6 -7.62 -0.02 15.37
CA GLU A 6 -7.16 -1.21 16.11
C GLU A 6 -6.74 -2.33 15.15
N GLU A 7 -7.46 -2.52 14.04
CA GLU A 7 -7.12 -3.52 13.03
C GLU A 7 -5.77 -3.19 12.36
N TYR A 8 -5.50 -1.91 12.07
CA TYR A 8 -4.20 -1.51 11.50
C TYR A 8 -3.05 -1.66 12.51
N ILE A 9 -3.28 -1.43 13.79
CA ILE A 9 -2.29 -1.69 14.85
C ILE A 9 -1.95 -3.18 14.90
N GLU A 10 -2.96 -4.04 14.85
CA GLU A 10 -2.79 -5.49 14.84
C GLU A 10 -2.12 -5.99 13.53
N GLN A 11 -2.46 -5.41 12.38
CA GLN A 11 -1.77 -5.70 11.12
C GLN A 11 -0.29 -5.35 11.19
N ALA A 12 0.05 -4.18 11.74
CA ALA A 12 1.45 -3.77 11.91
C ALA A 12 2.21 -4.73 12.81
N TYR A 13 1.61 -5.13 13.94
CA TYR A 13 2.17 -6.14 14.83
C TYR A 13 2.38 -7.48 14.10
N PHE A 14 1.38 -7.94 13.37
CA PHE A 14 1.41 -9.17 12.60
C PHE A 14 2.56 -9.19 11.58
N TYR A 15 2.67 -8.17 10.72
CA TYR A 15 3.71 -8.10 9.71
C TYR A 15 5.11 -8.04 10.33
N ARG A 16 5.29 -7.26 11.41
CA ARG A 16 6.55 -7.18 12.15
C ARG A 16 6.94 -8.53 12.73
N THR A 17 6.05 -9.15 13.45
CA THR A 17 6.31 -10.43 14.14
C THR A 17 6.60 -11.54 13.14
N LEU A 18 5.86 -11.60 12.04
CA LEU A 18 6.10 -12.56 10.97
C LEU A 18 7.48 -12.33 10.35
N ARG A 19 7.85 -11.09 10.02
CA ARG A 19 9.16 -10.73 9.46
C ARG A 19 10.32 -11.12 10.37
N GLU A 20 10.19 -10.87 11.66
CA GLU A 20 11.23 -11.20 12.65
C GLU A 20 11.40 -12.71 12.82
N ARG A 21 10.30 -13.46 12.86
CA ARG A 21 10.33 -14.91 13.12
C ARG A 21 10.71 -15.75 11.89
N LEU A 22 10.47 -15.25 10.67
CA LEU A 22 10.92 -15.93 9.44
C LEU A 22 12.42 -16.20 9.38
N GLN A 23 13.21 -15.47 10.17
CA GLN A 23 14.67 -15.63 10.21
C GLN A 23 15.12 -16.96 10.84
N HIS A 24 14.25 -17.66 11.56
CA HIS A 24 14.59 -18.82 12.39
C HIS A 24 14.28 -20.17 11.74
N GLY A 25 13.98 -20.20 10.42
CA GLY A 25 13.78 -21.48 9.70
C GLY A 25 12.47 -22.21 10.01
N THR A 26 11.56 -21.57 10.74
CA THR A 26 10.23 -22.12 11.04
C THR A 26 9.32 -21.96 9.80
N SER A 27 8.44 -22.93 9.55
CA SER A 27 7.50 -22.84 8.43
C SER A 27 6.55 -21.64 8.61
N THR A 28 6.20 -20.98 7.50
CA THR A 28 5.26 -19.84 7.52
C THR A 28 3.92 -20.23 8.17
N GLN A 29 3.44 -21.47 7.98
CA GLN A 29 2.20 -21.96 8.58
C GLN A 29 2.28 -22.03 10.10
N ASP A 30 3.37 -22.58 10.65
CA ASP A 30 3.56 -22.68 12.10
C ASP A 30 3.69 -21.30 12.74
N LEU A 31 4.35 -20.37 12.02
CA LEU A 31 4.44 -18.98 12.45
C LEU A 31 3.07 -18.30 12.51
N LEU A 32 2.23 -18.50 11.49
CA LEU A 32 0.87 -17.94 11.49
C LEU A 32 0.02 -18.49 12.65
N VAL A 33 0.12 -19.79 12.93
CA VAL A 33 -0.58 -20.42 14.09
C VAL A 33 -0.12 -19.79 15.39
N ALA A 34 1.18 -19.61 15.57
CA ALA A 34 1.73 -19.02 16.79
C ALA A 34 1.30 -17.54 16.94
N ILE A 35 1.44 -16.74 15.89
CA ILE A 35 1.07 -15.32 15.90
C ILE A 35 -0.42 -15.14 16.17
N ARG A 36 -1.26 -15.97 15.53
CA ARG A 36 -2.72 -15.94 15.75
C ARG A 36 -3.12 -16.06 17.22
N GLN A 37 -2.37 -16.84 18.02
CA GLN A 37 -2.63 -17.00 19.45
C GLN A 37 -2.24 -15.77 20.29
N GLU A 38 -1.41 -14.89 19.74
CA GLU A 38 -0.93 -13.68 20.42
C GLU A 38 -1.81 -12.45 20.13
N LEU A 39 -2.67 -12.54 19.11
CA LEU A 39 -3.52 -11.42 18.68
C LEU A 39 -4.75 -11.27 19.56
N LEU A 40 -5.26 -10.03 19.62
CA LEU A 40 -6.46 -9.70 20.36
C LEU A 40 -7.71 -10.35 19.74
N SER A 41 -8.52 -10.99 20.55
CA SER A 41 -9.78 -11.60 20.09
C SER A 41 -10.86 -10.57 19.68
N THR A 42 -10.62 -9.30 19.94
CA THR A 42 -11.54 -8.19 19.61
C THR A 42 -11.40 -7.70 18.18
N THR A 43 -10.31 -8.04 17.50
CA THR A 43 -10.07 -7.68 16.09
C THR A 43 -10.51 -8.81 15.15
N LYS A 44 -10.60 -8.51 13.86
CA LYS A 44 -10.95 -9.49 12.80
C LYS A 44 -9.71 -10.26 12.30
N LEU A 45 -8.51 -9.78 12.63
CA LEU A 45 -7.26 -10.39 12.14
C LEU A 45 -7.12 -11.87 12.53
N PRO A 46 -7.46 -12.33 13.77
CA PRO A 46 -7.41 -13.75 14.10
C PRO A 46 -8.24 -14.64 13.16
N ILE A 47 -9.44 -14.18 12.77
CA ILE A 47 -10.31 -14.91 11.83
C ILE A 47 -9.70 -14.92 10.43
N ALA A 48 -9.14 -13.80 10.01
CA ALA A 48 -8.43 -13.71 8.72
C ALA A 48 -7.24 -14.66 8.67
N LEU A 49 -6.46 -14.75 9.77
CA LEU A 49 -5.34 -15.70 9.86
C LEU A 49 -5.78 -17.17 9.87
N ASP A 50 -6.87 -17.51 10.58
CA ASP A 50 -7.43 -18.86 10.53
C ASP A 50 -7.77 -19.28 9.09
N PHE A 51 -8.39 -18.37 8.31
CA PHE A 51 -8.64 -18.60 6.90
C PHE A 51 -7.33 -18.75 6.09
N MET A 52 -6.37 -17.85 6.29
CA MET A 52 -5.08 -17.87 5.57
C MET A 52 -4.29 -19.17 5.84
N ILE A 53 -4.30 -19.67 7.08
CA ILE A 53 -3.66 -20.94 7.43
C ILE A 53 -4.28 -22.09 6.62
N GLY A 54 -5.61 -22.11 6.50
CA GLY A 54 -6.32 -23.10 5.67
C GLY A 54 -5.95 -23.00 4.18
N GLU A 55 -5.94 -21.79 3.63
CA GLU A 55 -5.61 -21.54 2.23
C GLU A 55 -4.15 -21.87 1.90
N LEU A 56 -3.21 -21.52 2.77
CA LEU A 56 -1.79 -21.87 2.59
C LEU A 56 -1.57 -23.38 2.50
N ARG A 57 -2.33 -24.18 3.25
CA ARG A 57 -2.26 -25.64 3.15
C ARG A 57 -2.74 -26.16 1.79
N LEU A 58 -3.67 -25.47 1.16
CA LEU A 58 -4.27 -25.87 -0.12
C LEU A 58 -3.50 -25.35 -1.33
N THR A 59 -3.03 -24.11 -1.27
CA THR A 59 -2.48 -23.40 -2.43
C THR A 59 -0.97 -23.15 -2.34
N GLY A 60 -0.43 -23.16 -1.13
CA GLY A 60 0.97 -22.83 -0.86
C GLY A 60 1.31 -21.34 -0.99
N GLY A 61 0.36 -20.47 -1.41
CA GLY A 61 0.60 -19.05 -1.69
C GLY A 61 -0.01 -18.11 -0.66
N PHE A 62 0.82 -17.28 -0.03
CA PHE A 62 0.38 -16.29 0.96
C PHE A 62 -0.43 -15.16 0.30
N GLY A 63 0.06 -14.62 -0.82
CA GLY A 63 -0.64 -13.59 -1.58
C GLY A 63 -1.95 -14.08 -2.19
N THR A 64 -2.04 -15.37 -2.54
CA THR A 64 -3.29 -15.99 -2.99
C THR A 64 -4.32 -16.04 -1.87
N ALA A 65 -3.89 -16.38 -0.65
CA ALA A 65 -4.76 -16.37 0.53
C ALA A 65 -5.25 -14.95 0.87
N MET A 66 -4.36 -13.95 0.81
CA MET A 66 -4.73 -12.54 1.01
C MET A 66 -5.73 -12.04 -0.04
N ALA A 67 -5.57 -12.42 -1.31
CA ALA A 67 -6.47 -12.03 -2.39
C ALA A 67 -7.92 -12.48 -2.15
N ARG A 68 -8.11 -13.64 -1.52
CA ARG A 68 -9.46 -14.14 -1.15
C ARG A 68 -10.08 -13.39 0.03
N LEU A 69 -9.28 -12.65 0.78
CA LEU A 69 -9.70 -11.80 1.89
C LEU A 69 -9.71 -10.29 1.50
N GLY A 70 -10.13 -9.97 0.28
CA GLY A 70 -10.17 -8.59 -0.23
C GLY A 70 -11.08 -7.63 0.55
N HIS A 71 -11.91 -8.15 1.46
CA HIS A 71 -12.66 -7.35 2.43
C HIS A 71 -11.82 -6.94 3.65
N TYR A 72 -10.67 -7.58 3.89
CA TYR A 72 -9.76 -7.31 5.00
C TYR A 72 -8.42 -6.74 4.53
N PHE A 73 -7.75 -7.38 3.58
CA PHE A 73 -6.51 -6.88 3.01
C PHE A 73 -6.76 -6.02 1.78
N THR A 74 -6.06 -4.89 1.69
CA THR A 74 -6.18 -4.02 0.51
C THR A 74 -5.56 -4.68 -0.73
N PRO A 75 -6.00 -4.30 -1.94
CA PRO A 75 -5.38 -4.79 -3.16
C PRO A 75 -3.88 -4.47 -3.26
N PHE A 76 -3.43 -3.33 -2.71
CA PHE A 76 -2.01 -2.99 -2.64
C PHE A 76 -1.23 -3.95 -1.73
N GLN A 77 -1.75 -4.26 -0.53
CA GLN A 77 -1.12 -5.22 0.37
C GLN A 77 -0.98 -6.59 -0.29
N THR A 78 -2.03 -7.05 -0.95
CA THR A 78 -2.03 -8.31 -1.69
C THR A 78 -1.01 -8.30 -2.83
N TYR A 79 -0.96 -7.22 -3.62
CA TYR A 79 -0.01 -7.04 -4.71
C TYR A 79 1.44 -7.11 -4.23
N VAL A 80 1.80 -6.40 -3.17
CA VAL A 80 3.15 -6.39 -2.60
C VAL A 80 3.61 -7.79 -2.21
N ILE A 81 2.75 -8.58 -1.58
CA ILE A 81 3.07 -9.96 -1.21
C ILE A 81 3.19 -10.86 -2.46
N GLN A 82 2.28 -10.71 -3.43
CA GLN A 82 2.34 -11.50 -4.68
C GLN A 82 3.62 -11.22 -5.48
N GLU A 83 4.11 -9.98 -5.48
CA GLU A 83 5.39 -9.64 -6.12
C GLU A 83 6.58 -10.33 -5.40
N ALA A 84 6.53 -10.42 -4.07
CA ALA A 84 7.57 -11.08 -3.28
C ALA A 84 7.55 -12.63 -3.38
N GLU A 85 6.41 -13.21 -3.74
CA GLU A 85 6.27 -14.67 -3.92
C GLU A 85 6.62 -15.14 -5.34
N LYS A 86 6.91 -14.24 -6.28
CA LYS A 86 7.29 -14.64 -7.64
C LYS A 86 8.61 -15.42 -7.62
N PRO A 87 8.68 -16.61 -8.27
CA PRO A 87 9.90 -17.41 -8.29
C PRO A 87 11.12 -16.70 -8.92
N GLU A 88 10.84 -15.80 -9.87
CA GLU A 88 11.85 -14.97 -10.55
C GLU A 88 12.04 -13.62 -9.85
N GLY A 89 11.37 -13.42 -8.69
CA GLY A 89 11.27 -12.16 -8.01
C GLY A 89 12.60 -11.71 -7.40
N GLN A 90 12.99 -10.49 -7.73
CA GLN A 90 14.12 -9.80 -7.09
C GLN A 90 13.68 -9.07 -5.80
N PHE A 91 12.42 -9.22 -5.41
CA PHE A 91 11.83 -8.52 -4.26
C PHE A 91 11.73 -9.47 -3.07
N ASP A 92 12.46 -9.14 -2.04
CA ASP A 92 12.57 -9.95 -0.82
C ASP A 92 11.26 -9.93 -0.01
N PHE A 93 10.78 -11.11 0.41
CA PHE A 93 9.54 -11.24 1.18
C PHE A 93 9.57 -10.50 2.53
N ARG A 94 10.74 -10.38 3.15
CA ARG A 94 10.91 -9.63 4.40
C ARG A 94 10.81 -8.13 4.18
N ILE A 95 11.30 -7.63 3.02
CA ILE A 95 11.12 -6.24 2.63
C ILE A 95 9.63 -5.98 2.35
N ALA A 96 8.94 -6.92 1.70
CA ALA A 96 7.49 -6.83 1.52
C ALA A 96 6.75 -6.67 2.85
N LEU A 97 7.06 -7.51 3.83
CA LEU A 97 6.48 -7.42 5.17
C LEU A 97 6.80 -6.10 5.87
N GLU A 98 8.02 -5.55 5.69
CA GLU A 98 8.39 -4.25 6.23
C GLU A 98 7.58 -3.11 5.60
N VAL A 99 7.38 -3.14 4.28
CA VAL A 99 6.52 -2.18 3.57
C VAL A 99 5.11 -2.24 4.14
N LEU A 100 4.55 -3.43 4.33
CA LEU A 100 3.18 -3.57 4.86
C LEU A 100 3.06 -3.20 6.34
N GLU A 101 4.08 -3.49 7.15
CA GLU A 101 4.16 -3.03 8.54
C GLU A 101 4.07 -1.50 8.61
N LYS A 102 4.90 -0.81 7.82
CA LYS A 102 4.95 0.66 7.84
C LYS A 102 3.68 1.29 7.26
N GLU A 103 3.08 0.70 6.24
CA GLU A 103 1.77 1.15 5.73
C GLU A 103 0.69 1.05 6.82
N ALA A 104 0.61 -0.09 7.51
CA ALA A 104 -0.36 -0.31 8.58
C ALA A 104 -0.13 0.66 9.75
N GLU A 105 1.13 0.87 10.19
CA GLU A 105 1.46 1.88 11.20
C GLU A 105 1.02 3.29 10.79
N TYR A 106 1.20 3.63 9.51
CA TYR A 106 0.85 4.93 8.98
C TYR A 106 -0.68 5.11 8.95
N ARG A 107 -1.42 4.10 8.50
CA ARG A 107 -2.89 4.10 8.54
C ARG A 107 -3.43 4.20 9.97
N ALA A 108 -2.84 3.47 10.92
CA ALA A 108 -3.21 3.53 12.34
C ALA A 108 -3.04 4.94 12.95
N LYS A 109 -2.14 5.76 12.42
CA LYS A 109 -1.92 7.16 12.84
C LYS A 109 -2.87 8.16 12.18
N GLY A 110 -3.81 7.72 11.36
CA GLY A 110 -4.74 8.58 10.65
C GLY A 110 -4.12 9.27 9.43
N ALA A 111 -3.37 8.53 8.64
CA ALA A 111 -2.73 9.04 7.43
C ALA A 111 -3.73 9.69 6.46
N SER A 112 -3.32 10.80 5.85
CA SER A 112 -4.08 11.41 4.75
C SER A 112 -4.02 10.57 3.49
N LEU A 113 -5.00 10.72 2.59
CA LEU A 113 -5.00 10.02 1.30
C LEU A 113 -3.76 10.34 0.45
N GLN A 114 -3.33 11.61 0.48
CA GLN A 114 -2.09 12.07 -0.15
C GLN A 114 -0.89 11.30 0.37
N GLY A 115 -0.78 11.19 1.69
CA GLY A 115 0.30 10.50 2.35
C GLY A 115 0.30 8.98 2.07
N ILE A 116 -0.88 8.34 2.05
CA ILE A 116 -1.00 6.92 1.68
C ILE A 116 -0.54 6.72 0.23
N PHE A 117 -1.01 7.57 -0.70
CA PHE A 117 -0.60 7.51 -2.10
C PHE A 117 0.92 7.64 -2.25
N LEU A 118 1.52 8.68 -1.65
CA LEU A 118 2.95 8.93 -1.76
C LEU A 118 3.77 7.79 -1.16
N TYR A 119 3.35 7.24 -0.02
CA TYR A 119 4.00 6.09 0.59
C TYR A 119 3.98 4.85 -0.32
N GLN A 120 2.80 4.52 -0.86
CA GLN A 120 2.62 3.37 -1.75
C GLN A 120 3.41 3.56 -3.05
N PHE A 121 3.34 4.76 -3.65
CA PHE A 121 4.06 5.08 -4.89
C PHE A 121 5.59 5.03 -4.68
N GLU A 122 6.08 5.60 -3.60
CA GLU A 122 7.50 5.51 -3.21
C GLU A 122 7.93 4.05 -3.02
N SER A 123 7.11 3.24 -2.37
CA SER A 123 7.39 1.82 -2.20
C SER A 123 7.51 1.07 -3.53
N LEU A 124 6.68 1.41 -4.54
CA LEU A 124 6.82 0.87 -5.90
C LEU A 124 8.16 1.27 -6.53
N CYS A 125 8.53 2.56 -6.44
CA CYS A 125 9.75 3.09 -7.01
C CYS A 125 11.00 2.48 -6.38
N ARG A 126 11.10 2.55 -5.06
CA ARG A 126 12.24 2.08 -4.28
C ARG A 126 12.53 0.60 -4.50
N ASN A 127 11.49 -0.20 -4.55
CA ASN A 127 11.62 -1.65 -4.68
C ASN A 127 11.54 -2.14 -6.14
N ARG A 128 11.49 -1.22 -7.11
CA ARG A 128 11.40 -1.52 -8.55
C ARG A 128 10.25 -2.46 -8.89
N LEU A 129 9.12 -2.29 -8.23
CA LEU A 129 7.91 -3.05 -8.50
C LEU A 129 7.23 -2.55 -9.78
N GLY A 130 6.46 -3.39 -10.43
CA GLY A 130 5.80 -3.05 -11.68
C GLY A 130 4.74 -1.95 -11.51
N TYR A 131 4.96 -0.78 -12.10
CA TYR A 131 4.06 0.37 -11.96
C TYR A 131 2.64 0.10 -12.43
N ASP A 132 2.48 -0.63 -13.54
CA ASP A 132 1.16 -0.86 -14.13
C ASP A 132 0.22 -1.59 -13.17
N ARG A 133 0.62 -2.74 -12.67
CA ARG A 133 -0.15 -3.53 -11.70
C ARG A 133 -0.16 -2.89 -10.30
N GLY A 134 0.94 -2.25 -9.89
CA GLY A 134 1.03 -1.58 -8.61
C GLY A 134 0.05 -0.40 -8.49
N LEU A 135 0.02 0.48 -9.50
CA LEU A 135 -0.91 1.62 -9.54
C LEU A 135 -2.37 1.17 -9.71
N GLU A 136 -2.63 0.07 -10.43
CA GLU A 136 -3.95 -0.53 -10.50
C GLU A 136 -4.41 -1.03 -9.12
N ALA A 137 -3.54 -1.71 -8.39
CA ALA A 137 -3.81 -2.16 -7.02
C ALA A 137 -4.03 -0.97 -6.06
N MET A 138 -3.23 0.11 -6.18
CA MET A 138 -3.45 1.34 -5.42
C MET A 138 -4.81 1.96 -5.74
N ALA A 139 -5.17 2.10 -7.02
CA ALA A 139 -6.45 2.67 -7.43
C ALA A 139 -7.66 1.88 -6.91
N ALA A 140 -7.51 0.59 -6.66
CA ALA A 140 -8.55 -0.28 -6.13
C ALA A 140 -8.67 -0.26 -4.59
N ASP A 141 -7.83 0.51 -3.89
CA ASP A 141 -7.92 0.66 -2.43
C ASP A 141 -9.24 1.36 -2.05
N PRO A 142 -10.04 0.77 -1.15
CA PRO A 142 -11.33 1.32 -0.76
C PRO A 142 -11.26 2.66 0.00
N ALA A 143 -10.09 3.10 0.41
CA ALA A 143 -9.89 4.40 1.02
C ALA A 143 -10.01 5.55 0.00
N TYR A 144 -9.76 5.30 -1.27
CA TYR A 144 -9.80 6.32 -2.31
C TYR A 144 -11.22 6.54 -2.85
N SER A 145 -11.59 7.83 -3.01
CA SER A 145 -12.80 8.22 -3.74
C SER A 145 -12.66 7.95 -5.25
N ASP A 146 -13.75 8.10 -6.00
CA ASP A 146 -13.73 7.91 -7.44
C ASP A 146 -12.77 8.91 -8.13
N GLU A 147 -12.67 10.16 -7.64
CA GLU A 147 -11.75 11.17 -8.16
C GLU A 147 -10.28 10.77 -7.94
N TRP A 148 -9.96 10.21 -6.77
CA TRP A 148 -8.64 9.67 -6.46
C TRP A 148 -8.30 8.47 -7.36
N ARG A 149 -9.24 7.54 -7.49
CA ARG A 149 -9.10 6.36 -8.36
C ARG A 149 -8.81 6.77 -9.80
N GLU A 150 -9.60 7.69 -10.35
CA GLU A 150 -9.42 8.18 -11.72
C GLU A 150 -8.07 8.87 -11.90
N TRP A 151 -7.64 9.64 -10.91
CA TRP A 151 -6.33 10.29 -10.95
C TRP A 151 -5.18 9.27 -10.87
N ILE A 152 -5.23 8.28 -9.99
CA ILE A 152 -4.21 7.23 -9.89
C ILE A 152 -4.12 6.44 -11.22
N LEU A 153 -5.26 6.14 -11.85
CA LEU A 153 -5.27 5.51 -13.18
C LEU A 153 -4.73 6.44 -14.28
N THR A 154 -4.82 7.74 -14.10
CA THR A 154 -4.16 8.72 -14.98
C THR A 154 -2.65 8.70 -14.78
N VAL A 155 -2.18 8.68 -13.53
CA VAL A 155 -0.75 8.47 -13.22
C VAL A 155 -0.24 7.17 -13.86
N ARG A 156 -0.97 6.06 -13.74
CA ARG A 156 -0.63 4.77 -14.36
C ARG A 156 -0.37 4.90 -15.87
N ARG A 157 -1.18 5.67 -16.59
CA ARG A 157 -1.03 5.87 -18.04
C ARG A 157 0.10 6.84 -18.43
N GLN A 158 0.52 7.70 -17.52
CA GLN A 158 1.42 8.81 -17.80
C GLN A 158 2.78 8.70 -17.09
N VAL A 159 2.93 7.80 -16.12
CA VAL A 159 4.20 7.59 -15.43
C VAL A 159 5.31 7.23 -16.43
N GLY A 160 6.46 7.91 -16.29
CA GLY A 160 7.57 7.78 -17.26
C GLY A 160 7.44 8.67 -18.50
N ILE A 161 6.29 9.30 -18.75
CA ILE A 161 6.08 10.27 -19.84
C ILE A 161 5.96 11.68 -19.26
N ILE A 162 5.18 11.84 -18.19
CA ILE A 162 4.99 13.09 -17.47
C ILE A 162 5.58 12.94 -16.07
N ASP A 163 6.22 13.99 -15.61
CA ASP A 163 6.78 14.06 -14.27
C ASP A 163 5.67 13.93 -13.21
N ILE A 164 5.90 13.12 -12.18
CA ILE A 164 4.92 12.93 -11.10
C ILE A 164 4.64 14.25 -10.36
N GLY A 165 5.64 15.11 -10.23
CA GLY A 165 5.47 16.45 -9.66
C GLY A 165 4.47 17.29 -10.47
N ASP A 166 4.49 17.22 -11.79
CA ASP A 166 3.52 17.91 -12.63
C ASP A 166 2.11 17.34 -12.46
N LEU A 167 1.97 16.01 -12.36
CA LEU A 167 0.68 15.36 -12.14
C LEU A 167 0.06 15.71 -10.78
N ILE A 168 0.88 15.88 -9.73
CA ILE A 168 0.46 16.36 -8.41
C ILE A 168 0.11 17.85 -8.47
N TYR A 169 0.99 18.66 -9.07
CA TYR A 169 0.83 20.11 -9.14
C TYR A 169 -0.50 20.52 -9.76
N VAL A 170 -0.85 19.97 -10.92
CA VAL A 170 -2.11 20.32 -11.63
C VAL A 170 -3.38 19.90 -10.89
N ARG A 171 -3.27 19.09 -9.84
CA ARG A 171 -4.36 18.64 -8.97
C ARG A 171 -4.29 19.23 -7.56
N SER A 172 -3.48 20.27 -7.36
CA SER A 172 -3.29 20.96 -6.09
C SER A 172 -4.09 22.26 -5.98
N GLU A 173 -4.39 22.67 -4.74
CA GLU A 173 -4.94 24.00 -4.44
C GLU A 173 -4.03 25.11 -4.98
N HIS A 174 -2.72 24.93 -4.90
CA HIS A 174 -1.76 25.90 -5.37
C HIS A 174 -1.93 26.22 -6.87
N PHE A 175 -2.15 25.21 -7.70
CA PHE A 175 -2.42 25.40 -9.12
C PHE A 175 -3.74 26.17 -9.35
N GLY A 176 -4.80 25.82 -8.61
CA GLY A 176 -6.09 26.52 -8.70
C GLY A 176 -5.96 28.00 -8.31
N ASN A 177 -5.23 28.31 -7.25
CA ASN A 177 -5.00 29.67 -6.78
C ASN A 177 -4.21 30.52 -7.78
N VAL A 178 -3.20 29.94 -8.45
CA VAL A 178 -2.38 30.63 -9.43
C VAL A 178 -3.13 30.88 -10.76
N ARG A 179 -4.00 29.96 -11.16
CA ARG A 179 -4.73 30.05 -12.44
C ARG A 179 -6.14 30.65 -12.35
N GLY A 180 -6.62 30.94 -11.15
CA GLY A 180 -7.95 31.55 -10.95
C GLY A 180 -9.11 30.55 -11.06
N GLY A 181 -8.85 29.27 -10.87
CA GLY A 181 -9.83 28.18 -10.83
C GLY A 181 -9.21 26.84 -11.22
N ALA A 182 -9.78 25.76 -10.70
CA ALA A 182 -9.39 24.40 -11.03
C ALA A 182 -10.47 23.76 -11.90
N ASP A 183 -10.13 23.37 -13.13
CA ASP A 183 -11.05 22.64 -14.04
C ASP A 183 -11.36 21.22 -13.56
N LYS A 184 -10.57 20.70 -12.60
CA LYS A 184 -10.67 19.33 -12.07
C LYS A 184 -10.69 19.35 -10.54
N PRO A 185 -11.24 18.31 -9.90
CA PRO A 185 -11.23 18.19 -8.45
C PRO A 185 -9.82 18.31 -7.85
N VAL A 186 -9.71 19.08 -6.79
CA VAL A 186 -8.46 19.25 -6.03
C VAL A 186 -8.23 18.02 -5.17
N LEU A 187 -7.04 17.42 -5.26
CA LEU A 187 -6.65 16.24 -4.50
C LEU A 187 -5.50 16.51 -3.52
N PHE A 188 -4.71 17.53 -3.79
CA PHE A 188 -3.54 17.90 -2.99
C PHE A 188 -3.70 19.34 -2.47
N GLY A 189 -3.19 19.58 -1.29
CA GLY A 189 -3.25 20.90 -0.68
C GLY A 189 -2.27 21.91 -1.30
N GLU A 190 -2.31 23.13 -0.82
CA GLU A 190 -1.43 24.24 -1.22
C GLU A 190 0.06 23.89 -1.03
N LYS A 191 0.39 23.26 0.10
CA LYS A 191 1.77 22.90 0.46
C LYS A 191 2.34 21.85 -0.47
N GLU A 192 1.60 20.78 -0.70
CA GLU A 192 1.99 19.70 -1.60
C GLU A 192 2.17 20.21 -3.03
N GLY A 193 1.30 21.10 -3.47
CA GLY A 193 1.41 21.75 -4.78
C GLY A 193 2.68 22.57 -4.93
N LYS A 194 3.08 23.34 -3.91
CA LYS A 194 4.35 24.10 -3.90
C LYS A 194 5.57 23.20 -3.94
N ILE A 195 5.55 22.13 -3.14
CA ILE A 195 6.64 21.13 -3.10
C ILE A 195 6.79 20.46 -4.46
N ALA A 196 5.68 20.01 -5.05
CA ALA A 196 5.67 19.35 -6.35
C ALA A 196 6.20 20.29 -7.46
N LEU A 197 5.77 21.55 -7.48
CA LEU A 197 6.25 22.55 -8.43
C LEU A 197 7.76 22.80 -8.31
N ALA A 198 8.27 22.90 -7.07
CA ALA A 198 9.69 23.17 -6.80
C ALA A 198 10.61 21.96 -7.09
N ASN A 199 10.07 20.77 -7.14
CA ASN A 199 10.83 19.53 -7.29
C ASN A 199 10.55 18.80 -8.61
N ARG A 200 10.09 19.51 -9.62
CA ARG A 200 9.96 18.98 -10.99
C ARG A 200 11.26 18.33 -11.44
N HIS A 201 11.15 17.26 -12.18
CA HIS A 201 12.28 16.49 -12.73
C HIS A 201 13.21 15.85 -11.68
N LYS A 202 12.79 15.78 -10.43
CA LYS A 202 13.48 15.00 -9.41
C LYS A 202 12.90 13.59 -9.31
N ASP A 203 13.75 12.67 -8.86
CA ASP A 203 13.31 11.32 -8.54
C ASP A 203 12.14 11.36 -7.53
N PRO A 204 11.07 10.57 -7.72
CA PRO A 204 9.95 10.48 -6.77
C PRO A 204 10.33 10.25 -5.32
N LEU A 205 11.52 9.69 -5.07
CA LEU A 205 12.07 9.50 -3.72
C LEU A 205 12.36 10.81 -2.98
N TYR A 206 12.43 11.94 -3.69
CA TYR A 206 12.72 13.26 -3.12
C TYR A 206 11.48 14.18 -3.02
N LEU A 207 10.29 13.70 -3.42
CA LEU A 207 9.02 14.40 -3.23
C LEU A 207 8.40 14.07 -1.87
#